data_ba147f5d9859e2d34f4d21ceaf58c9d5
#
_entry.id   ba147f5d9859e2d34f4d21ceaf58c9d5
#
_cell.length_a   1.000
_cell.length_b   1.000
_cell.length_c   1.000
_cell.angle_alpha   90.00
_cell.angle_beta   90.00
_cell.angle_gamma   90.00
#
_symmetry.space_group_name_H-M   'P 1'
#
loop_
_entity.id
_entity.type
_entity.pdbx_description
1 polymer ?
#
loop_
_entity_poly.entity_id
_entity_poly.type
_entity_poly.pdbx_seq_one_letter_code
_entity_poly.pdbx_strand_id
1 'polypeptide(L)'
;MNVIFRSKIDARFKWMGLLMPAVALFALFGTQPGNRLLWIPVAMMFLATVLVCWTLIATYYELQHDRLVAHCGPFSWRIPLADISAIRASRSIRSGPALSMDRLEIIYQGGKILTISPADQAGFMMALRQRAPHL
;
A
#
# COMPACT_ATOMS: atom_id res chain seq x y z
N MET A 1 -12.73 17.20 -10.48
CA MET A 1 -11.96 17.43 -9.24
C MET A 1 -11.47 16.08 -8.74
N ASN A 2 -10.17 15.91 -8.59
CA ASN A 2 -9.59 14.68 -8.08
C ASN A 2 -9.76 14.64 -6.56
N VAL A 3 -10.18 13.52 -6.03
CA VAL A 3 -10.30 13.33 -4.58
C VAL A 3 -9.25 12.31 -4.15
N ILE A 4 -8.43 12.70 -3.16
CA ILE A 4 -7.33 11.88 -2.66
C ILE A 4 -7.74 11.30 -1.30
N PHE A 5 -7.66 9.98 -1.20
CA PHE A 5 -7.88 9.24 0.04
C PHE A 5 -6.56 8.61 0.49
N ARG A 6 -6.14 8.90 1.72
CA ARG A 6 -4.95 8.27 2.29
C ARG A 6 -5.25 6.83 2.69
N SER A 7 -4.24 5.97 2.62
CA SER A 7 -4.34 4.60 3.13
C SER A 7 -4.41 4.59 4.66
N LYS A 8 -5.27 3.73 5.20
CA LYS A 8 -5.23 3.36 6.61
C LYS A 8 -3.99 2.51 6.86
N ILE A 9 -3.17 2.89 7.82
CA ILE A 9 -1.96 2.16 8.21
C ILE A 9 -2.21 1.56 9.59
N ASP A 10 -2.29 0.23 9.66
CA ASP A 10 -2.43 -0.47 10.94
C ASP A 10 -1.12 -0.38 11.75
N ALA A 11 -1.26 -0.46 13.08
CA ALA A 11 -0.14 -0.40 14.01
C ALA A 11 0.95 -1.44 13.69
N ARG A 12 0.58 -2.62 13.19
CA ARG A 12 1.52 -3.68 12.78
C ARG A 12 2.49 -3.20 11.72
N PHE A 13 2.00 -2.50 10.68
CA PHE A 13 2.85 -1.95 9.62
C PHE A 13 3.72 -0.80 10.10
N LYS A 14 3.21 0.02 11.03
CA LYS A 14 4.01 1.07 11.69
C LYS A 14 5.16 0.48 12.50
N TRP A 15 4.90 -0.58 13.29
CA TRP A 15 5.94 -1.28 14.04
C TRP A 15 6.96 -1.96 13.14
N MET A 16 6.54 -2.55 12.03
CA MET A 16 7.45 -3.13 11.04
C MET A 16 8.38 -2.07 10.45
N GLY A 17 7.85 -0.89 10.11
CA GLY A 17 8.63 0.25 9.63
C GLY A 17 9.64 0.78 10.66
N LEU A 18 9.38 0.63 11.95
CA LEU A 18 10.28 1.04 13.04
C LEU A 18 11.31 -0.03 13.40
N LEU A 19 10.91 -1.30 13.43
CA LEU A 19 11.78 -2.41 13.80
C LEU A 19 12.88 -2.68 12.77
N MET A 20 12.58 -2.57 11.49
CA MET A 20 13.57 -2.83 10.43
C MET A 20 14.80 -1.91 10.50
N PRO A 21 14.67 -0.57 10.63
CA PRO A 21 15.84 0.28 10.82
C PRO A 21 16.59 0.01 12.13
N ALA A 22 15.89 -0.35 13.20
CA ALA A 22 16.53 -0.71 14.47
C ALA A 22 17.42 -1.96 14.34
N VAL A 23 16.92 -2.99 13.66
CA VAL A 23 17.68 -4.21 13.36
C VAL A 23 18.86 -3.91 12.43
N ALA A 24 18.68 -3.05 11.43
CA ALA A 24 19.76 -2.63 10.53
C ALA A 24 20.88 -1.89 11.30
N LEU A 25 20.51 -0.97 12.21
CA LEU A 25 21.46 -0.27 13.07
C LEU A 25 22.20 -1.25 14.00
N PHE A 26 21.48 -2.17 14.62
CA PHE A 26 22.08 -3.18 15.50
C PHE A 26 23.08 -4.05 14.74
N ALA A 27 22.76 -4.46 13.51
CA ALA A 27 23.66 -5.22 12.64
C ALA A 27 24.94 -4.44 12.30
N LEU A 28 24.85 -3.11 12.12
CA LEU A 28 26.03 -2.25 11.89
C LEU A 28 27.01 -2.26 13.07
N PHE A 29 26.52 -2.26 14.31
CA PHE A 29 27.38 -2.34 15.49
C PHE A 29 28.06 -3.69 15.65
N GLY A 30 27.45 -4.77 15.14
CA GLY A 30 28.00 -6.13 15.19
C GLY A 30 29.03 -6.43 14.08
N THR A 31 29.14 -5.61 13.06
CA THR A 31 30.06 -5.84 11.95
C THR A 31 31.48 -5.38 12.31
N GLN A 32 32.43 -6.33 12.31
CA GLN A 32 33.84 -5.98 12.46
C GLN A 32 34.36 -5.30 11.18
N PRO A 33 35.20 -4.25 11.28
CA PRO A 33 35.64 -3.45 10.13
C PRO A 33 36.38 -4.23 9.04
N GLY A 34 36.89 -5.42 9.34
CA GLY A 34 37.66 -6.26 8.40
C GLY A 34 36.83 -7.19 7.53
N ASN A 35 35.55 -7.42 7.83
CA ASN A 35 34.75 -8.40 7.10
C ASN A 35 33.81 -7.74 6.08
N ARG A 36 34.33 -7.47 4.86
CA ARG A 36 33.59 -6.81 3.79
C ARG A 36 32.34 -7.60 3.34
N LEU A 37 32.31 -8.91 3.53
CA LEU A 37 31.19 -9.75 3.12
C LEU A 37 29.91 -9.48 3.95
N LEU A 38 30.05 -9.06 5.21
CA LEU A 38 28.93 -8.72 6.10
C LEU A 38 28.24 -7.40 5.71
N TRP A 39 28.86 -6.55 4.93
CA TRP A 39 28.25 -5.29 4.47
C TRP A 39 27.16 -5.50 3.42
N ILE A 40 27.20 -6.61 2.67
CA ILE A 40 26.18 -6.91 1.66
C ILE A 40 24.80 -7.10 2.29
N PRO A 41 24.60 -8.00 3.27
CA PRO A 41 23.30 -8.15 3.91
C PRO A 41 22.85 -6.89 4.66
N VAL A 42 23.76 -6.12 5.23
CA VAL A 42 23.43 -4.84 5.88
C VAL A 42 22.91 -3.82 4.86
N ALA A 43 23.57 -3.70 3.71
CA ALA A 43 23.13 -2.80 2.62
C ALA A 43 21.78 -3.23 2.05
N MET A 44 21.53 -4.53 1.87
CA MET A 44 20.25 -5.06 1.43
C MET A 44 19.14 -4.78 2.44
N MET A 45 19.41 -4.93 3.73
CA MET A 45 18.45 -4.65 4.80
C MET A 45 18.13 -3.15 4.89
N PHE A 46 19.12 -2.29 4.68
CA PHE A 46 18.90 -0.84 4.61
C PHE A 46 18.03 -0.47 3.41
N LEU A 47 18.31 -1.03 2.23
CA LEU A 47 17.51 -0.82 1.02
C LEU A 47 16.05 -1.30 1.22
N ALA A 48 15.86 -2.47 1.82
CA ALA A 48 14.53 -2.99 2.15
C ALA A 48 13.78 -2.06 3.12
N THR A 49 14.47 -1.54 4.12
CA THR A 49 13.92 -0.56 5.07
C THR A 49 13.44 0.70 4.38
N VAL A 50 14.27 1.27 3.50
CA VAL A 50 13.91 2.47 2.72
C VAL A 50 12.68 2.20 1.87
N LEU A 51 12.62 1.05 1.20
CA LEU A 51 11.49 0.67 0.36
C LEU A 51 10.20 0.50 1.18
N VAL A 52 10.27 -0.14 2.34
CA VAL A 52 9.12 -0.30 3.25
C VAL A 52 8.64 1.06 3.75
N CYS A 53 9.55 1.92 4.23
CA CYS A 53 9.19 3.27 4.68
C CYS A 53 8.55 4.08 3.54
N TRP A 54 9.10 3.99 2.34
CA TRP A 54 8.53 4.66 1.17
C TRP A 54 7.11 4.17 0.87
N THR A 55 6.87 2.86 0.87
CA THR A 55 5.52 2.31 0.66
C THR A 55 4.54 2.75 1.75
N LEU A 56 4.96 2.80 3.02
CA LEU A 56 4.12 3.25 4.13
C LEU A 56 3.69 4.72 3.98
N ILE A 57 4.60 5.60 3.54
CA ILE A 57 4.35 7.04 3.42
C ILE A 57 3.61 7.37 2.14
N ALA A 58 3.96 6.72 1.03
CA ALA A 58 3.49 7.03 -0.32
C ALA A 58 2.33 6.13 -0.79
N THR A 59 1.56 5.55 0.15
CA THR A 59 0.33 4.82 -0.21
C THR A 59 -0.89 5.71 -0.04
N TYR A 60 -1.52 6.02 -1.18
CA TYR A 60 -2.74 6.80 -1.24
C TYR A 60 -3.55 6.40 -2.47
N TYR A 61 -4.82 6.75 -2.47
CA TYR A 61 -5.76 6.44 -3.54
C TYR A 61 -6.32 7.74 -4.10
N GLU A 62 -6.21 7.91 -5.40
CA GLU A 62 -6.71 9.07 -6.11
C GLU A 62 -7.90 8.65 -6.97
N LEU A 63 -9.06 9.21 -6.66
CA LEU A 63 -10.27 9.01 -7.42
C LEU A 63 -10.40 10.15 -8.44
N GLN A 64 -10.06 9.88 -9.69
CA GLN A 64 -10.20 10.78 -10.83
C GLN A 64 -11.62 10.66 -11.42
N HIS A 65 -11.93 11.46 -12.43
CA HIS A 65 -13.26 11.49 -13.01
C HIS A 65 -13.65 10.14 -13.65
N ASP A 66 -12.71 9.50 -14.33
CA ASP A 66 -12.91 8.30 -15.16
C ASP A 66 -12.17 7.06 -14.64
N ARG A 67 -11.28 7.23 -13.67
CA ARG A 67 -10.41 6.15 -13.17
C ARG A 67 -10.09 6.25 -11.70
N LEU A 68 -9.79 5.10 -11.12
CA LEU A 68 -9.17 4.97 -9.80
C LEU A 68 -7.68 4.73 -9.97
N VAL A 69 -6.86 5.54 -9.32
CA VAL A 69 -5.40 5.36 -9.27
C VAL A 69 -5.01 5.02 -7.83
N ALA A 70 -4.44 3.84 -7.64
CA ALA A 70 -3.90 3.41 -6.35
C ALA A 70 -2.37 3.51 -6.41
N HIS A 71 -1.79 4.31 -5.54
CA HIS A 71 -0.35 4.45 -5.38
C HIS A 71 0.15 3.68 -4.16
N CYS A 72 1.27 2.96 -4.31
CA CYS A 72 1.92 2.25 -3.23
C CYS A 72 3.45 2.35 -3.43
N GLY A 73 4.07 3.37 -2.84
CA GLY A 73 5.47 3.67 -3.07
C GLY A 73 5.79 3.86 -4.56
N PRO A 74 6.69 3.05 -5.14
CA PRO A 74 7.06 3.16 -6.56
C PRO A 74 6.01 2.55 -7.50
N PHE A 75 5.02 1.82 -6.99
CA PHE A 75 4.01 1.14 -7.79
C PHE A 75 2.71 1.94 -7.88
N SER A 76 2.06 1.88 -9.04
CA SER A 76 0.74 2.49 -9.24
C SER A 76 -0.15 1.59 -10.10
N TRP A 77 -1.41 1.47 -9.69
CA TRP A 77 -2.45 0.77 -10.43
C TRP A 77 -3.47 1.78 -10.92
N ARG A 78 -3.80 1.73 -12.20
CA ARG A 78 -4.79 2.59 -12.83
C ARG A 78 -5.93 1.74 -13.35
N ILE A 79 -7.12 1.93 -12.80
CA ILE A 79 -8.30 1.14 -13.12
C ILE A 79 -9.39 2.09 -13.62
N PRO A 80 -9.85 1.95 -14.87
CA PRO A 80 -11.00 2.69 -15.35
C PRO A 80 -12.24 2.36 -14.49
N LEU A 81 -13.03 3.36 -14.13
CA LEU A 81 -14.23 3.14 -13.30
C LEU A 81 -15.26 2.27 -14.00
N ALA A 82 -15.32 2.35 -15.34
CA ALA A 82 -16.21 1.52 -16.16
C ALA A 82 -15.87 0.02 -16.10
N ASP A 83 -14.61 -0.33 -15.80
CA ASP A 83 -14.14 -1.72 -15.73
C ASP A 83 -14.39 -2.35 -14.36
N ILE A 84 -14.80 -1.57 -13.37
CA ILE A 84 -15.08 -2.06 -12.02
C ILE A 84 -16.45 -2.75 -12.03
N SER A 85 -16.46 -4.04 -11.73
CA SER A 85 -17.69 -4.84 -11.70
C SER A 85 -18.30 -5.00 -10.33
N ALA A 86 -17.49 -4.98 -9.26
CA ALA A 86 -17.98 -5.07 -7.89
C ALA A 86 -16.96 -4.57 -6.88
N ILE A 87 -17.46 -4.19 -5.70
CA ILE A 87 -16.64 -3.82 -4.55
C ILE A 87 -17.15 -4.61 -3.35
N ARG A 88 -16.21 -5.20 -2.60
CA ARG A 88 -16.51 -5.98 -1.40
C ARG A 88 -15.63 -5.53 -0.25
N ALA A 89 -16.21 -5.40 0.94
CA ALA A 89 -15.43 -5.31 2.16
C ALA A 89 -14.80 -6.69 2.45
N SER A 90 -13.50 -6.72 2.72
CA SER A 90 -12.76 -7.95 2.95
C SER A 90 -11.72 -7.76 4.06
N ARG A 91 -11.48 -8.83 4.81
CA ARG A 91 -10.35 -8.95 5.74
C ARG A 91 -9.29 -9.92 5.23
N SER A 92 -9.25 -10.12 3.94
CA SER A 92 -8.34 -11.03 3.25
C SER A 92 -6.88 -10.61 3.39
N ILE A 93 -5.96 -11.59 3.46
CA ILE A 93 -4.50 -11.38 3.54
C ILE A 93 -3.89 -11.22 2.13
N ARG A 94 -4.69 -11.11 1.08
CA ARG A 94 -4.19 -10.98 -0.29
C ARG A 94 -3.30 -9.76 -0.46
N SER A 95 -2.25 -9.92 -1.25
CA SER A 95 -1.34 -8.84 -1.64
C SER A 95 -2.05 -7.73 -2.38
N GLY A 96 -1.70 -6.49 -2.06
CA GLY A 96 -2.23 -5.31 -2.73
C GLY A 96 -1.73 -4.03 -2.04
N PRO A 97 -2.04 -2.85 -2.59
CA PRO A 97 -1.69 -1.55 -2.01
C PRO A 97 -2.55 -1.23 -0.77
N ALA A 98 -2.66 -2.19 0.15
CA ALA A 98 -3.46 -2.09 1.36
C ALA A 98 -2.58 -2.29 2.59
N LEU A 99 -2.49 -1.27 3.43
CA LEU A 99 -1.67 -1.23 4.65
C LEU A 99 -2.48 -1.50 5.93
N SER A 100 -3.71 -2.00 5.78
CA SER A 100 -4.61 -2.35 6.89
C SER A 100 -5.30 -3.69 6.64
N MET A 101 -5.79 -4.31 7.70
CA MET A 101 -6.65 -5.51 7.62
C MET A 101 -8.08 -5.17 7.23
N ASP A 102 -8.54 -3.94 7.49
CA ASP A 102 -9.82 -3.45 6.98
C ASP A 102 -9.64 -3.02 5.52
N ARG A 103 -10.08 -3.86 4.60
CA ARG A 103 -9.79 -3.75 3.17
C ARG A 103 -11.06 -3.69 2.34
N LEU A 104 -10.94 -3.07 1.16
CA LEU A 104 -11.91 -3.16 0.09
C LEU A 104 -11.27 -3.90 -1.08
N GLU A 105 -11.94 -4.92 -1.56
CA GLU A 105 -11.59 -5.63 -2.78
C GLU A 105 -12.38 -5.02 -3.94
N ILE A 106 -11.66 -4.50 -4.91
CA ILE A 106 -12.21 -3.96 -6.15
C ILE A 106 -12.03 -5.01 -7.22
N ILE A 107 -13.13 -5.52 -7.74
CA ILE A 107 -13.15 -6.52 -8.81
C ILE A 107 -13.32 -5.79 -10.12
N TYR A 108 -12.39 -6.00 -11.05
CA TYR A 108 -12.36 -5.31 -12.34
C TYR A 108 -11.87 -6.23 -13.48
N GLN A 109 -12.11 -5.86 -14.71
CA GLN A 109 -11.65 -6.56 -15.92
C GLN A 109 -11.83 -8.08 -15.87
N GLY A 110 -13.06 -8.55 -15.60
CA GLY A 110 -13.38 -9.98 -15.68
C GLY A 110 -12.84 -10.85 -14.56
N GLY A 111 -12.55 -10.25 -13.39
CA GLY A 111 -12.20 -11.03 -12.20
C GLY A 111 -10.84 -10.68 -11.57
N LYS A 112 -10.12 -9.70 -12.09
CA LYS A 112 -8.94 -9.15 -11.41
C LYS A 112 -9.36 -8.47 -10.12
N ILE A 113 -8.58 -8.61 -9.06
CA ILE A 113 -8.88 -8.06 -7.75
C ILE A 113 -7.75 -7.12 -7.35
N LEU A 114 -8.11 -5.86 -7.09
CA LEU A 114 -7.23 -4.91 -6.40
C LEU A 114 -7.72 -4.72 -4.97
N THR A 115 -6.83 -4.92 -4.02
CA THR A 115 -7.13 -4.74 -2.60
C THR A 115 -6.59 -3.41 -2.13
N ILE A 116 -7.45 -2.55 -1.59
CA ILE A 116 -7.12 -1.23 -1.06
C ILE A 116 -7.59 -1.09 0.39
N SER A 117 -7.06 -0.13 1.13
CA SER A 117 -7.47 0.16 2.52
C SER A 117 -7.55 1.67 2.76
N PRO A 118 -8.54 2.37 2.19
CA PRO A 118 -8.71 3.79 2.46
C PRO A 118 -9.02 4.04 3.94
N ALA A 119 -8.49 5.13 4.50
CA ALA A 119 -8.72 5.50 5.89
C ALA A 119 -10.19 5.84 6.15
N ASP A 120 -10.83 6.51 5.19
CA ASP A 120 -12.26 6.78 5.17
C ASP A 120 -12.94 5.90 4.11
N GLN A 121 -13.34 4.70 4.50
CA GLN A 121 -13.99 3.75 3.59
C GLN A 121 -15.39 4.24 3.17
N ALA A 122 -16.13 4.86 4.10
CA ALA A 122 -17.49 5.34 3.81
C ALA A 122 -17.46 6.49 2.80
N GLY A 123 -16.59 7.48 3.02
CA GLY A 123 -16.40 8.60 2.09
C GLY A 123 -15.86 8.14 0.74
N PHE A 124 -14.95 7.18 0.72
CA PHE A 124 -14.43 6.58 -0.51
C PHE A 124 -15.54 5.88 -1.31
N MET A 125 -16.34 5.03 -0.66
CA MET A 125 -17.46 4.32 -1.29
C MET A 125 -18.52 5.28 -1.84
N MET A 126 -18.83 6.34 -1.09
CA MET A 126 -19.79 7.37 -1.51
C MET A 126 -19.26 8.10 -2.76
N ALA A 127 -18.01 8.57 -2.74
CA ALA A 127 -17.39 9.26 -3.86
C ALA A 127 -17.27 8.37 -5.10
N LEU A 128 -17.03 7.08 -4.90
CA LEU A 128 -16.93 6.12 -5.97
C LEU A 128 -18.29 5.84 -6.63
N ARG A 129 -19.34 5.63 -5.83
CA ARG A 129 -20.72 5.45 -6.34
C ARG A 129 -21.26 6.67 -7.07
N GLN A 130 -20.89 7.87 -6.65
CA GLN A 130 -21.26 9.09 -7.37
C GLN A 130 -20.69 9.14 -8.80
N ARG A 131 -19.51 8.55 -9.02
CA ARG A 131 -18.82 8.53 -10.31
C ARG A 131 -19.07 7.26 -11.12
N ALA A 132 -19.44 6.19 -10.46
CA ALA A 132 -19.76 4.90 -11.05
C ALA A 132 -21.12 4.39 -10.49
N PRO A 133 -22.25 4.95 -10.94
CA PRO A 133 -23.58 4.63 -10.38
C PRO A 133 -24.03 3.20 -10.65
N HIS A 134 -23.28 2.44 -11.46
CA HIS A 134 -23.55 1.02 -11.71
C HIS A 134 -23.02 0.09 -10.60
N LEU A 135 -22.30 0.63 -9.57
CA LEU A 135 -21.69 -0.11 -8.45
C LEU A 135 -22.58 -0.14 -7.20
#